data_02e94bb483a814f1b63cbde4fd9e5dfb
#
_entry.id   02e94bb483a814f1b63cbde4fd9e5dfb
#
_cell.length_a   1.000
_cell.length_b   1.000
_cell.length_c   1.000
_cell.angle_alpha   90.00
_cell.angle_beta   90.00
_cell.angle_gamma   90.00
#
_symmetry.space_group_name_H-M   'P 1'
#
loop_
_entity.id
_entity.type
_entity.pdbx_description
1 polymer ?
#
loop_
_entity_poly.entity_id
_entity_poly.type
_entity_poly.pdbx_seq_one_letter_code
_entity_poly.pdbx_strand_id
1 'polypeptide(L)'
;MPPKPRMLTEADHGKTVETQVGAELVVRLHESASSGYTWSPDDLGPAISIPAKPTYIRRSDAVGGPSDVEWTLTANKAGTFRVGFKLWRPWEGDSSIQRRYSVTLLVRR
;
A
#
# COMPACT_ATOMS: atom_id res chain seq x y z
N MET A 1 0.84 22.43 -12.08
CA MET A 1 -0.09 21.29 -11.96
C MET A 1 0.51 20.22 -11.06
N PRO A 2 -0.22 19.73 -10.09
CA PRO A 2 0.28 18.60 -9.33
C PRO A 2 0.39 17.37 -10.24
N PRO A 3 1.37 16.50 -10.01
CA PRO A 3 1.47 15.26 -10.78
C PRO A 3 0.27 14.37 -10.51
N LYS A 4 -0.09 13.58 -11.50
CA LYS A 4 -1.16 12.61 -11.32
C LYS A 4 -0.74 11.55 -10.30
N PRO A 5 -1.66 11.04 -9.48
CA PRO A 5 -1.34 9.92 -8.59
C PRO A 5 -0.82 8.73 -9.39
N ARG A 6 0.23 8.11 -8.87
CA ARG A 6 0.78 6.91 -9.48
C ARG A 6 0.17 5.69 -8.82
N MET A 7 -0.33 4.77 -9.63
CA MET A 7 -0.91 3.52 -9.14
C MET A 7 0.15 2.44 -9.08
N LEU A 8 0.29 1.82 -7.91
CA LEU A 8 1.16 0.67 -7.69
C LEU A 8 0.28 -0.53 -7.40
N THR A 9 0.64 -1.68 -7.94
CA THR A 9 -0.10 -2.92 -7.76
C THR A 9 0.83 -4.01 -7.25
N GLU A 10 0.29 -5.20 -7.05
CA GLU A 10 1.08 -6.36 -6.63
C GLU A 10 2.20 -6.69 -7.62
N ALA A 11 2.02 -6.34 -8.89
CA ALA A 11 3.04 -6.55 -9.91
C ALA A 11 4.29 -5.70 -9.67
N ASP A 12 4.19 -4.64 -8.89
CA ASP A 12 5.31 -3.75 -8.59
C ASP A 12 6.12 -4.18 -7.37
N HIS A 13 5.74 -5.29 -6.74
CA HIS A 13 6.48 -5.82 -5.60
C HIS A 13 7.95 -6.01 -5.94
N GLY A 14 8.83 -5.50 -5.07
CA GLY A 14 10.26 -5.62 -5.23
C GLY A 14 10.90 -4.60 -6.18
N LYS A 15 10.08 -3.77 -6.82
CA LYS A 15 10.60 -2.80 -7.79
C LYS A 15 10.99 -1.49 -7.13
N THR A 16 11.79 -0.71 -7.86
CA THR A 16 12.11 0.67 -7.51
C THR A 16 11.27 1.59 -8.38
N VAL A 17 10.58 2.53 -7.75
CA VAL A 17 9.65 3.44 -8.41
C VAL A 17 10.10 4.87 -8.18
N GLU A 18 10.19 5.65 -9.25
CA GLU A 18 10.54 7.07 -9.16
C GLU A 18 9.28 7.90 -8.95
N THR A 19 9.38 8.90 -8.07
CA THR A 19 8.30 9.83 -7.81
C THR A 19 8.90 11.18 -7.37
N GLN A 20 8.04 12.11 -6.99
CA GLN A 20 8.47 13.46 -6.59
C GLN A 20 7.89 13.79 -5.21
N VAL A 21 8.57 14.72 -4.51
CA VAL A 21 8.07 15.24 -3.24
C VAL A 21 6.67 15.83 -3.45
N GLY A 22 5.75 15.45 -2.57
CA GLY A 22 4.36 15.90 -2.62
C GLY A 22 3.46 15.10 -3.54
N ALA A 23 4.03 14.21 -4.35
CA ALA A 23 3.22 13.36 -5.22
C ALA A 23 2.48 12.31 -4.43
N GLU A 24 1.28 11.98 -4.87
CA GLU A 24 0.51 10.90 -4.29
C GLU A 24 0.79 9.58 -4.99
N LEU A 25 0.85 8.52 -4.19
CA LEU A 25 0.96 7.16 -4.70
C LEU A 25 -0.22 6.38 -4.14
N VAL A 26 -0.85 5.58 -4.98
CA VAL A 26 -1.94 4.71 -4.56
C VAL A 26 -1.47 3.27 -4.69
N VAL A 27 -1.44 2.55 -3.58
CA VAL A 27 -1.08 1.13 -3.57
C VAL A 27 -2.36 0.33 -3.54
N ARG A 28 -2.62 -0.41 -4.61
CA ARG A 28 -3.80 -1.26 -4.73
C ARG A 28 -3.39 -2.71 -4.56
N LEU A 29 -3.94 -3.36 -3.55
CA LEU A 29 -3.62 -4.75 -3.23
C LEU A 29 -4.91 -5.55 -3.12
N HIS A 30 -4.84 -6.82 -3.48
CA HIS A 30 -5.98 -7.71 -3.46
C HIS A 30 -6.13 -8.38 -2.10
N GLU A 31 -7.35 -8.42 -1.56
CA GLU A 31 -7.61 -9.17 -0.34
C GLU A 31 -9.01 -9.79 -0.39
N SER A 32 -9.22 -10.80 0.46
CA SER A 32 -10.51 -11.47 0.60
C SER A 32 -11.02 -11.24 2.02
N ALA A 33 -12.16 -10.56 2.14
CA ALA A 33 -12.74 -10.23 3.44
C ALA A 33 -13.09 -11.47 4.24
N SER A 34 -13.50 -12.55 3.57
CA SER A 34 -13.92 -13.79 4.25
C SER A 34 -12.76 -14.53 4.91
N SER A 35 -11.52 -14.27 4.50
CA SER A 35 -10.35 -14.95 5.07
C SER A 35 -9.89 -14.34 6.40
N GLY A 36 -10.30 -13.10 6.68
CA GLY A 36 -9.83 -12.36 7.84
C GLY A 36 -8.46 -11.73 7.67
N TYR A 37 -7.75 -12.04 6.60
CA TYR A 37 -6.47 -11.43 6.31
C TYR A 37 -6.68 -10.05 5.70
N THR A 38 -5.91 -9.07 6.18
CA THR A 38 -6.00 -7.69 5.70
C THR A 38 -4.59 -7.12 5.51
N TRP A 39 -4.47 -6.20 4.56
CA TRP A 39 -3.22 -5.50 4.33
C TRP A 39 -3.11 -4.32 5.29
N SER A 40 -1.96 -4.19 5.93
CA SER A 40 -1.66 -3.05 6.81
C SER A 40 -0.27 -2.53 6.51
N PRO A 41 -0.06 -1.21 6.66
CA PRO A 41 1.30 -0.67 6.54
C PRO A 41 2.21 -1.30 7.59
N ASP A 42 3.43 -1.63 7.19
CA ASP A 42 4.37 -2.32 8.08
C ASP A 42 5.69 -1.57 8.22
N ASP A 43 6.18 -0.96 7.17
CA ASP A 43 7.49 -0.32 7.19
C ASP A 43 7.45 0.89 6.27
N LEU A 44 7.05 2.03 6.79
CA LEU A 44 6.89 3.23 5.96
C LEU A 44 7.99 4.27 6.16
N GLY A 45 8.57 4.34 7.31
CA GLY A 45 9.53 5.39 7.61
C GLY A 45 8.88 6.77 7.75
N PRO A 46 9.61 7.76 8.31
CA PRO A 46 9.03 9.07 8.64
C PRO A 46 8.76 9.97 7.44
N ALA A 47 9.36 9.68 6.29
CA ALA A 47 9.17 10.50 5.10
C ALA A 47 7.89 10.20 4.33
N ILE A 48 7.21 9.12 4.69
CA ILE A 48 6.00 8.66 4.01
C ILE A 48 4.83 8.80 4.96
N SER A 49 3.75 9.44 4.51
CA SER A 49 2.54 9.58 5.31
C SER A 49 1.34 8.98 4.60
N ILE A 50 0.38 8.51 5.40
CA ILE A 50 -0.89 8.01 4.93
C ILE A 50 -1.95 8.94 5.47
N PRO A 51 -2.47 9.89 4.64
CA PRO A 51 -3.36 10.92 5.15
C PRO A 51 -4.79 10.44 5.44
N ALA A 52 -5.17 9.27 4.95
CA ALA A 52 -6.55 8.81 5.09
C ALA A 52 -6.60 7.30 5.26
N LYS A 53 -7.77 6.81 5.70
CA LYS A 53 -8.01 5.37 5.78
C LYS A 53 -8.02 4.76 4.38
N PRO A 54 -7.75 3.44 4.27
CA PRO A 54 -7.79 2.80 2.97
C PRO A 54 -9.21 2.76 2.41
N THR A 55 -9.29 2.70 1.09
CA THR A 55 -10.55 2.55 0.37
C THR A 55 -10.69 1.11 -0.09
N TYR A 56 -11.84 0.51 0.14
CA TYR A 56 -12.12 -0.86 -0.31
C TYR A 56 -12.98 -0.82 -1.56
N ILE A 57 -12.55 -1.56 -2.58
CA ILE A 57 -13.25 -1.61 -3.87
C ILE A 57 -13.70 -3.05 -4.08
N ARG A 58 -15.02 -3.27 -4.10
CA ARG A 58 -15.58 -4.60 -4.31
C ARG A 58 -15.38 -5.03 -5.75
N ARG A 59 -14.91 -6.26 -5.92
CA ARG A 59 -14.71 -6.83 -7.25
C ARG A 59 -15.89 -7.70 -7.67
N SER A 60 -16.81 -8.01 -6.73
CA SER A 60 -18.01 -8.76 -7.02
C SER A 60 -19.08 -8.41 -5.99
N ASP A 61 -20.35 -8.73 -6.29
CA ASP A 61 -21.47 -8.51 -5.36
C ASP A 61 -21.61 -9.60 -4.31
N ALA A 62 -20.78 -10.64 -4.38
CA ALA A 62 -20.84 -11.73 -3.41
C ALA A 62 -20.43 -11.24 -2.03
N VAL A 63 -21.22 -11.60 -1.01
CA VAL A 63 -20.89 -11.27 0.38
C VAL A 63 -19.60 -11.98 0.78
N GLY A 64 -18.64 -11.21 1.33
CA GLY A 64 -17.34 -11.78 1.70
C GLY A 64 -16.44 -12.12 0.52
N GLY A 65 -16.81 -11.69 -0.69
CA GLY A 65 -16.04 -11.95 -1.89
C GLY A 65 -14.78 -11.11 -1.99
N PRO A 66 -14.02 -11.28 -3.09
CA PRO A 66 -12.78 -10.56 -3.28
C PRO A 66 -12.99 -9.05 -3.40
N SER A 67 -12.03 -8.31 -2.88
CA SER A 67 -12.00 -6.86 -3.01
C SER A 67 -10.57 -6.40 -3.18
N ASP A 68 -10.41 -5.17 -3.66
CA ASP A 68 -9.11 -4.50 -3.66
C ASP A 68 -9.12 -3.49 -2.53
N VAL A 69 -7.98 -3.28 -1.92
CA VAL A 69 -7.78 -2.20 -0.95
C VAL A 69 -6.80 -1.21 -1.54
N GLU A 70 -7.12 0.07 -1.44
CA GLU A 70 -6.25 1.13 -1.91
C GLU A 70 -5.77 1.98 -0.75
N TRP A 71 -4.45 2.09 -0.63
CA TRP A 71 -3.80 2.96 0.33
C TRP A 71 -3.18 4.13 -0.41
N THR A 72 -3.51 5.36 0.00
CA THR A 72 -2.92 6.56 -0.58
C THR A 72 -1.76 7.02 0.28
N LEU A 73 -0.61 7.21 -0.33
CA LEU A 73 0.63 7.61 0.33
C LEU A 73 1.11 8.93 -0.23
N THR A 74 1.77 9.72 0.60
CA THR A 74 2.44 10.94 0.17
C THR A 74 3.88 10.90 0.64
N ALA A 75 4.81 11.17 -0.29
CA ALA A 75 6.22 11.26 0.02
C ALA A 75 6.55 12.72 0.37
N ASN A 76 7.05 12.96 1.58
CA ASN A 76 7.25 14.31 2.11
C ASN A 76 8.67 14.82 2.00
N LYS A 77 9.62 13.95 1.64
CA LYS A 77 11.03 14.30 1.50
C LYS A 77 11.63 13.64 0.27
N ALA A 78 12.63 14.28 -0.31
CA ALA A 78 13.46 13.64 -1.32
C ALA A 78 14.37 12.60 -0.67
N GLY A 79 14.68 11.54 -1.40
CA GLY A 79 15.54 10.47 -0.93
C GLY A 79 15.08 9.11 -1.41
N THR A 80 15.66 8.07 -0.83
CA THR A 80 15.30 6.69 -1.15
C THR A 80 14.65 6.08 0.08
N PHE A 81 13.44 5.59 -0.09
CA PHE A 81 12.64 5.05 1.03
C PHE A 81 12.01 3.73 0.66
N ARG A 82 11.81 2.90 1.67
CA ARG A 82 11.09 1.64 1.48
C ARG A 82 9.66 1.81 1.96
N VAL A 83 8.72 1.26 1.19
CA VAL A 83 7.30 1.20 1.57
C VAL A 83 6.92 -0.26 1.69
N GLY A 84 6.43 -0.65 2.86
CA GLY A 84 6.07 -2.03 3.13
C GLY A 84 4.65 -2.17 3.66
N PHE A 85 4.01 -3.27 3.26
CA PHE A 85 2.70 -3.69 3.76
C PHE A 85 2.78 -5.17 4.11
N LYS A 86 1.95 -5.59 5.07
CA LYS A 86 1.84 -7.00 5.46
C LYS A 86 0.39 -7.46 5.35
N LEU A 87 0.20 -8.68 4.88
CA LEU A 87 -1.10 -9.34 4.84
C LEU A 87 -1.16 -10.27 6.04
N TRP A 88 -2.02 -9.95 7.00
CA TRP A 88 -2.02 -10.62 8.29
C TRP A 88 -3.40 -10.60 8.93
N ARG A 89 -3.53 -11.34 10.02
CA ARG A 89 -4.70 -11.25 10.91
C ARG A 89 -4.27 -10.45 12.14
N PRO A 90 -4.68 -9.18 12.28
CA PRO A 90 -4.17 -8.32 13.35
C PRO A 90 -4.36 -8.88 14.77
N TRP A 91 -5.47 -9.58 14.99
CA TRP A 91 -5.74 -10.17 16.30
C TRP A 91 -4.82 -11.35 16.64
N GLU A 92 -4.16 -11.94 15.65
CA GLU A 92 -3.21 -13.04 15.86
C GLU A 92 -1.76 -12.58 15.87
N GLY A 93 -1.51 -11.31 15.52
CA GLY A 93 -0.18 -10.73 15.55
C GLY A 93 0.70 -11.11 14.37
N ASP A 94 2.00 -10.80 14.51
CA ASP A 94 2.95 -10.95 13.40
C ASP A 94 3.15 -12.41 12.96
N SER A 95 2.88 -13.38 13.84
CA SER A 95 2.99 -14.78 13.45
C SER A 95 1.99 -15.18 12.37
N SER A 96 0.96 -14.37 12.16
CA SER A 96 -0.05 -14.63 11.14
C SER A 96 0.30 -14.05 9.78
N ILE A 97 1.42 -13.33 9.64
CA ILE A 97 1.77 -12.70 8.36
C ILE A 97 1.89 -13.76 7.28
N GLN A 98 1.04 -13.63 6.26
CA GLN A 98 0.97 -14.58 5.15
C GLN A 98 1.82 -14.11 3.97
N ARG A 99 1.83 -12.80 3.72
CA ARG A 99 2.57 -12.20 2.60
C ARG A 99 3.07 -10.82 3.01
N ARG A 100 4.14 -10.39 2.36
CA ARG A 100 4.64 -9.03 2.47
C ARG A 100 4.72 -8.42 1.09
N TYR A 101 4.46 -7.12 1.04
CA TYR A 101 4.57 -6.32 -0.17
C TYR A 101 5.55 -5.18 0.12
N SER A 102 6.47 -4.94 -0.78
CA SER A 102 7.37 -3.80 -0.62
C SER A 102 7.80 -3.24 -1.96
N VAL A 103 7.97 -1.91 -2.00
CA VAL A 103 8.58 -1.22 -3.11
C VAL A 103 9.59 -0.22 -2.55
N THR A 104 10.58 0.13 -3.36
CA THR A 104 11.53 1.18 -3.03
C THR A 104 11.13 2.42 -3.80
N LEU A 105 11.05 3.56 -3.11
CA LEU A 105 10.74 4.83 -3.74
C LEU A 105 11.99 5.67 -3.87
N LEU A 106 12.24 6.15 -5.08
CA LEU A 106 13.21 7.20 -5.35
C LEU A 106 12.43 8.50 -5.46
N VAL A 107 12.51 9.33 -4.42
CA VAL A 107 11.73 10.56 -4.35
C VAL A 107 12.62 11.72 -4.72
N ARG A 108 12.26 12.41 -5.79
CA ARG A 108 12.99 13.56 -6.30
C ARG A 108 12.26 14.85 -5.94
N ARG A 109 13.02 15.90 -5.86
CA ARG A 109 12.47 17.22 -5.62
C ARG A 109 11.72 17.76 -6.83
#